data_0aed5fd5e78c1e39840c2b6a0def491d
#
_entry.id   0aed5fd5e78c1e39840c2b6a0def491d
#
_cell.length_a   1.000
_cell.length_b   1.000
_cell.length_c   1.000
_cell.angle_alpha   90.00
_cell.angle_beta   90.00
_cell.angle_gamma   90.00
#
_symmetry.space_group_name_H-M   'P 1'
#
loop_
_entity.id
_entity.type
_entity.pdbx_description
1 polymer ?
#
loop_
_entity_poly.entity_id
_entity_poly.type
_entity_poly.pdbx_seq_one_letter_code
_entity_poly.pdbx_strand_id
1 'polypeptide(L)'
;ETAERRDSVFKLARMLGYNPRRNTPASGLMKITSIKTTEPLIDSLGTNLANKQVFWNDVNNPESYEQFITILNSTFSNTNRFTSPIKSGIVGGIQTELYRITKQISAPQVYPYNLNVNGVTRAFEITDGDFINGKYFYERHPDPLNNLGLYYRNDGKGLGSATSGFFMLFKQGSLQFSDFNFDAPIPNRIADIVTQGINETDVWLQEITTAGAVLSKWIKIPNTVGQTLNYNSQAFGTRNLYATENLDNDAVRLKFPDGNFGNMPKGVYRAWFRSSDGVSFSLQPDDARNVTINVPYESKTGSPYILTITLSLQTSVNNSLPTESLASIKQSAPQTYFTQNRMISAQDYNIFPFAKSGN
;
A
#
# COMPACT_ATOMS: atom_id res chain seq x y z
N GLU A 1 17.53 30.41 -5.24
CA GLU A 1 16.92 31.25 -4.18
C GLU A 1 15.97 32.29 -4.75
N THR A 2 16.19 32.82 -5.94
CA THR A 2 15.40 33.90 -6.58
C THR A 2 14.16 33.40 -7.34
N ALA A 3 13.99 32.11 -7.60
CA ALA A 3 12.83 31.59 -8.30
C ALA A 3 11.57 31.69 -7.40
N GLU A 4 10.56 32.39 -7.85
CA GLU A 4 9.29 32.58 -7.11
C GLU A 4 8.17 31.69 -7.63
N ARG A 5 8.14 31.43 -8.93
CA ARG A 5 7.09 30.63 -9.56
C ARG A 5 7.31 29.14 -9.26
N ARG A 6 6.22 28.47 -8.86
CA ARG A 6 6.22 27.06 -8.46
C ARG A 6 6.85 26.16 -9.52
N ASP A 7 6.47 26.32 -10.78
CA ASP A 7 7.00 25.54 -11.90
C ASP A 7 8.51 25.71 -12.08
N SER A 8 9.02 26.93 -11.92
CA SER A 8 10.45 27.22 -12.00
C SER A 8 11.23 26.58 -10.86
N VAL A 9 10.70 26.65 -9.62
CA VAL A 9 11.30 25.99 -8.45
C VAL A 9 11.38 24.47 -8.66
N PHE A 10 10.29 23.85 -9.15
CA PHE A 10 10.26 22.42 -9.44
C PHE A 10 11.29 22.02 -10.52
N LYS A 11 11.38 22.77 -11.61
CA LYS A 11 12.38 22.54 -12.69
C LYS A 11 13.80 22.64 -12.18
N LEU A 12 14.11 23.68 -11.41
CA LEU A 12 15.45 23.88 -10.83
C LEU A 12 15.78 22.79 -9.80
N ALA A 13 14.84 22.43 -8.92
CA ALA A 13 15.05 21.34 -7.97
C ALA A 13 15.42 20.03 -8.67
N ARG A 14 14.73 19.70 -9.76
CA ARG A 14 15.03 18.49 -10.56
C ARG A 14 16.39 18.56 -11.26
N MET A 15 16.79 19.73 -11.76
CA MET A 15 18.14 19.91 -12.31
C MET A 15 19.23 19.64 -11.27
N LEU A 16 18.93 19.89 -9.99
CA LEU A 16 19.81 19.57 -8.86
C LEU A 16 19.67 18.10 -8.39
N GLY A 17 18.87 17.26 -9.07
CA GLY A 17 18.63 15.88 -8.68
C GLY A 17 17.61 15.70 -7.56
N TYR A 18 16.90 16.77 -7.13
CA TYR A 18 15.90 16.73 -6.10
C TYR A 18 14.50 16.54 -6.71
N ASN A 19 13.78 15.49 -6.29
CA ASN A 19 12.37 15.29 -6.67
C ASN A 19 11.48 15.76 -5.51
N PRO A 20 10.77 16.89 -5.64
CA PRO A 20 9.91 17.41 -4.58
C PRO A 20 8.88 16.37 -4.15
N ARG A 21 8.69 16.21 -2.83
CA ARG A 21 7.78 15.22 -2.26
C ARG A 21 6.33 15.66 -2.43
N ARG A 22 5.49 14.70 -2.83
CA ARG A 22 4.04 14.86 -2.76
C ARG A 22 3.51 14.41 -1.39
N ASN A 23 2.19 14.51 -1.22
CA ASN A 23 1.53 14.07 0.00
C ASN A 23 1.76 12.56 0.26
N THR A 24 1.86 12.22 1.53
CA THR A 24 1.93 10.85 2.02
C THR A 24 0.64 10.54 2.78
N PRO A 25 -0.09 9.48 2.43
CA PRO A 25 -1.32 9.11 3.12
C PRO A 25 -1.03 8.54 4.50
N ALA A 26 -1.94 8.71 5.45
CA ALA A 26 -1.90 7.96 6.69
C ALA A 26 -2.06 6.47 6.39
N SER A 27 -1.24 5.66 7.02
CA SER A 27 -1.29 4.20 6.86
C SER A 27 -0.89 3.48 8.15
N GLY A 28 -1.46 2.31 8.37
CA GLY A 28 -1.19 1.53 9.57
C GLY A 28 -1.92 0.20 9.58
N LEU A 29 -1.93 -0.43 10.74
CA LEU A 29 -2.62 -1.68 10.96
C LEU A 29 -3.82 -1.47 11.87
N MET A 30 -4.97 -2.05 11.48
CA MET A 30 -6.14 -2.18 12.34
C MET A 30 -6.25 -3.61 12.84
N LYS A 31 -6.50 -3.76 14.14
CA LYS A 31 -6.70 -5.06 14.79
C LYS A 31 -8.11 -5.56 14.52
N ILE A 32 -8.22 -6.82 14.13
CA ILE A 32 -9.52 -7.50 14.03
C ILE A 32 -10.01 -7.76 15.46
N THR A 33 -11.21 -7.30 15.76
CA THR A 33 -11.87 -7.52 17.05
C THR A 33 -12.84 -8.69 16.99
N SER A 34 -13.57 -8.82 15.90
CA SER A 34 -14.50 -9.93 15.66
C SER A 34 -14.66 -10.23 14.17
N ILE A 35 -15.14 -11.42 13.89
CA ILE A 35 -15.53 -11.86 12.56
C ILE A 35 -16.90 -12.53 12.58
N LYS A 36 -17.56 -12.55 11.44
CA LYS A 36 -18.84 -13.26 11.21
C LYS A 36 -18.84 -13.80 9.80
N THR A 37 -19.22 -15.06 9.61
CA THR A 37 -19.38 -15.64 8.27
C THR A 37 -20.82 -16.03 7.99
N THR A 38 -21.21 -15.99 6.72
CA THR A 38 -22.48 -16.58 6.25
C THR A 38 -22.37 -18.09 6.00
N GLU A 39 -21.16 -18.65 6.03
CA GLU A 39 -20.93 -20.10 5.84
C GLU A 39 -21.46 -20.89 7.03
N PRO A 40 -22.22 -21.98 6.79
CA PRO A 40 -22.76 -22.83 7.86
C PRO A 40 -21.68 -23.76 8.42
N LEU A 41 -20.78 -23.20 9.23
CA LEU A 41 -19.72 -23.92 9.92
C LEU A 41 -20.22 -24.45 11.26
N ILE A 42 -19.77 -25.65 11.62
CA ILE A 42 -20.03 -26.25 12.94
C ILE A 42 -18.69 -26.30 13.69
N ASP A 43 -18.65 -25.80 14.90
CA ASP A 43 -17.47 -25.88 15.78
C ASP A 43 -17.34 -27.28 16.43
N SER A 44 -16.28 -27.49 17.21
CA SER A 44 -16.02 -28.73 17.92
C SER A 44 -17.09 -29.12 18.94
N LEU A 45 -17.89 -28.17 19.41
CA LEU A 45 -19.01 -28.35 20.35
C LEU A 45 -20.35 -28.56 19.66
N GLY A 46 -20.39 -28.60 18.33
CA GLY A 46 -21.64 -28.72 17.56
C GLY A 46 -22.40 -27.41 17.38
N THR A 47 -21.80 -26.25 17.69
CA THR A 47 -22.45 -24.95 17.55
C THR A 47 -22.38 -24.49 16.11
N ASN A 48 -23.50 -24.06 15.53
CA ASN A 48 -23.54 -23.45 14.21
C ASN A 48 -23.01 -21.99 14.29
N LEU A 49 -21.97 -21.69 13.53
CA LEU A 49 -21.30 -20.39 13.48
C LEU A 49 -21.86 -19.46 12.40
N ALA A 50 -22.78 -19.92 11.55
CA ALA A 50 -23.41 -19.10 10.51
C ALA A 50 -24.05 -17.86 11.11
N ASN A 51 -23.65 -16.69 10.63
CA ASN A 51 -24.13 -15.38 11.09
C ASN A 51 -23.87 -15.07 12.58
N LYS A 52 -23.12 -15.91 13.29
CA LYS A 52 -22.67 -15.64 14.66
C LYS A 52 -21.48 -14.69 14.63
N GLN A 53 -21.53 -13.62 15.44
CA GLN A 53 -20.38 -12.76 15.65
C GLN A 53 -19.43 -13.44 16.64
N VAL A 54 -18.20 -13.68 16.23
CA VAL A 54 -17.18 -14.35 17.02
C VAL A 54 -16.05 -13.36 17.28
N PHE A 55 -15.78 -13.13 18.56
CA PHE A 55 -14.69 -12.26 19.00
C PHE A 55 -13.39 -13.05 19.08
N TRP A 56 -12.32 -12.43 18.68
CA TRP A 56 -11.00 -13.06 18.66
C TRP A 56 -10.49 -13.42 20.08
N ASN A 57 -10.89 -12.66 21.08
CA ASN A 57 -10.51 -12.89 22.48
C ASN A 57 -11.65 -12.41 23.39
N ASP A 58 -12.64 -13.26 23.62
CA ASP A 58 -13.76 -12.99 24.52
C ASP A 58 -13.49 -13.70 25.87
N VAL A 59 -13.22 -12.92 26.91
CA VAL A 59 -12.98 -13.47 28.27
C VAL A 59 -14.20 -14.18 28.87
N ASN A 60 -15.39 -13.87 28.38
CA ASN A 60 -16.65 -14.49 28.84
C ASN A 60 -17.03 -15.75 28.06
N ASN A 61 -16.32 -16.03 26.95
CA ASN A 61 -16.52 -17.20 26.12
C ASN A 61 -15.19 -17.89 25.82
N PRO A 62 -14.77 -18.87 26.59
CA PRO A 62 -13.49 -19.57 26.39
C PRO A 62 -13.33 -20.18 24.99
N GLU A 63 -14.43 -20.53 24.34
CA GLU A 63 -14.44 -21.15 23.01
C GLU A 63 -14.30 -20.13 21.87
N SER A 64 -14.35 -18.82 22.18
CA SER A 64 -14.37 -17.76 21.19
C SER A 64 -13.16 -17.80 20.26
N TYR A 65 -11.98 -18.09 20.79
CA TYR A 65 -10.76 -18.21 20.00
C TYR A 65 -10.81 -19.39 19.02
N GLU A 66 -11.26 -20.57 19.49
CA GLU A 66 -11.40 -21.75 18.62
C GLU A 66 -12.42 -21.52 17.51
N GLN A 67 -13.56 -20.91 17.84
CA GLN A 67 -14.57 -20.53 16.87
C GLN A 67 -14.04 -19.53 15.84
N PHE A 68 -13.25 -18.55 16.30
CA PHE A 68 -12.57 -17.58 15.43
C PHE A 68 -11.61 -18.26 14.46
N ILE A 69 -10.77 -19.16 14.95
CA ILE A 69 -9.83 -19.93 14.13
C ILE A 69 -10.57 -20.87 13.17
N THR A 70 -11.68 -21.46 13.57
CA THR A 70 -12.53 -22.30 12.71
C THR A 70 -13.04 -21.51 11.50
N ILE A 71 -13.55 -20.30 11.71
CA ILE A 71 -13.97 -19.41 10.62
C ILE A 71 -12.78 -19.05 9.73
N LEU A 72 -11.64 -18.63 10.30
CA LEU A 72 -10.46 -18.29 9.51
C LEU A 72 -9.98 -19.46 8.65
N ASN A 73 -9.92 -20.67 9.22
CA ASN A 73 -9.52 -21.87 8.47
C ASN A 73 -10.41 -22.17 7.27
N SER A 74 -11.69 -21.78 7.34
CA SER A 74 -12.60 -21.93 6.21
C SER A 74 -12.38 -20.86 5.13
N THR A 75 -11.99 -19.64 5.51
CA THR A 75 -11.80 -18.51 4.57
C THR A 75 -10.51 -18.59 3.76
N PHE A 76 -9.55 -19.45 4.13
CA PHE A 76 -8.30 -19.63 3.39
C PHE A 76 -8.40 -20.77 2.38
N SER A 77 -7.86 -20.56 1.16
CA SER A 77 -7.84 -21.58 0.12
C SER A 77 -7.07 -22.83 0.55
N ASN A 78 -7.28 -23.97 -0.15
CA ASN A 78 -6.62 -25.25 0.15
C ASN A 78 -5.09 -25.18 0.13
N THR A 79 -4.51 -24.25 -0.65
CA THR A 79 -3.07 -24.05 -0.75
C THR A 79 -2.50 -23.16 0.35
N ASN A 80 -3.36 -22.47 1.10
CA ASN A 80 -2.96 -21.43 2.05
C ASN A 80 -3.84 -21.46 3.30
N ARG A 81 -3.79 -22.56 4.00
CA ARG A 81 -4.48 -22.72 5.28
C ARG A 81 -3.88 -21.76 6.32
N PHE A 82 -4.69 -21.30 7.25
CA PHE A 82 -4.23 -20.47 8.38
C PHE A 82 -3.10 -21.10 9.20
N THR A 83 -2.83 -22.38 9.06
CA THR A 83 -1.72 -23.09 9.70
C THR A 83 -0.36 -22.88 9.01
N SER A 84 -0.33 -22.31 7.81
CA SER A 84 0.91 -22.12 7.03
C SER A 84 0.99 -20.71 6.50
N PRO A 85 1.76 -19.81 7.16
CA PRO A 85 1.95 -18.46 6.68
C PRO A 85 2.69 -18.45 5.34
N ILE A 86 2.31 -17.52 4.46
CA ILE A 86 3.02 -17.27 3.20
C ILE A 86 4.40 -16.70 3.48
N LYS A 87 4.51 -15.92 4.55
CA LYS A 87 5.72 -15.22 4.94
C LYS A 87 5.75 -15.00 6.44
N SER A 88 6.92 -15.19 7.03
CA SER A 88 7.18 -14.89 8.44
C SER A 88 8.40 -13.98 8.55
N GLY A 89 8.40 -13.09 9.54
CA GLY A 89 9.50 -12.17 9.78
C GLY A 89 9.22 -11.24 10.98
N ILE A 90 10.09 -10.25 11.17
CA ILE A 90 9.98 -9.27 12.23
C ILE A 90 9.71 -7.90 11.63
N VAL A 91 8.69 -7.19 12.11
CA VAL A 91 8.41 -5.82 11.70
C VAL A 91 8.16 -4.95 12.94
N GLY A 92 8.97 -3.89 13.09
CA GLY A 92 8.93 -3.06 14.29
C GLY A 92 9.22 -3.83 15.58
N GLY A 93 10.14 -4.81 15.54
CA GLY A 93 10.51 -5.65 16.69
C GLY A 93 9.48 -6.74 17.04
N ILE A 94 8.41 -6.92 16.25
CA ILE A 94 7.32 -7.85 16.55
C ILE A 94 7.30 -8.96 15.51
N GLN A 95 7.25 -10.22 15.97
CA GLN A 95 7.07 -11.38 15.10
C GLN A 95 5.75 -11.23 14.33
N THR A 96 5.83 -11.35 13.01
CA THR A 96 4.73 -11.10 12.09
C THR A 96 4.65 -12.22 11.07
N GLU A 97 3.47 -12.77 10.90
CA GLU A 97 3.13 -13.78 9.90
C GLU A 97 2.08 -13.22 8.95
N LEU A 98 2.22 -13.48 7.66
CA LEU A 98 1.30 -13.07 6.62
C LEU A 98 0.53 -14.27 6.08
N TYR A 99 -0.77 -14.14 6.06
CA TYR A 99 -1.73 -15.06 5.44
C TYR A 99 -2.53 -14.33 4.36
N ARG A 100 -3.23 -15.08 3.48
CA ARG A 100 -4.07 -14.48 2.44
C ARG A 100 -5.45 -15.11 2.41
N ILE A 101 -6.46 -14.28 2.58
CA ILE A 101 -7.85 -14.66 2.40
C ILE A 101 -8.15 -14.73 0.91
N THR A 102 -8.68 -15.84 0.42
CA THR A 102 -9.09 -16.00 -0.98
C THR A 102 -10.34 -15.16 -1.24
N LYS A 103 -10.24 -14.24 -2.21
CA LYS A 103 -11.37 -13.44 -2.67
C LYS A 103 -12.04 -14.09 -3.87
N GLN A 104 -13.29 -13.72 -4.11
CA GLN A 104 -13.94 -13.97 -5.39
C GLN A 104 -13.40 -13.01 -6.45
N ILE A 105 -13.45 -13.41 -7.73
CA ILE A 105 -13.01 -12.58 -8.87
C ILE A 105 -13.74 -11.23 -8.90
N SER A 106 -15.05 -11.21 -8.52
CA SER A 106 -15.87 -10.00 -8.45
C SER A 106 -15.64 -9.14 -7.21
N ALA A 107 -14.78 -9.56 -6.28
CA ALA A 107 -14.52 -8.79 -5.07
C ALA A 107 -13.79 -7.47 -5.39
N PRO A 108 -14.07 -6.39 -4.64
CA PRO A 108 -13.38 -5.11 -4.83
C PRO A 108 -11.89 -5.24 -4.55
N GLN A 109 -11.08 -4.37 -5.17
CA GLN A 109 -9.64 -4.31 -4.94
C GLN A 109 -9.32 -3.92 -3.50
N VAL A 110 -10.09 -2.99 -2.95
CA VAL A 110 -9.96 -2.40 -1.62
C VAL A 110 -11.34 -2.28 -0.98
N TYR A 111 -11.38 -2.15 0.34
CA TYR A 111 -12.65 -2.03 1.10
C TYR A 111 -12.72 -0.62 1.71
N PRO A 112 -13.54 0.29 1.11
CA PRO A 112 -13.63 1.68 1.54
C PRO A 112 -14.46 1.84 2.82
N TYR A 113 -14.07 2.80 3.65
CA TYR A 113 -14.82 3.29 4.79
C TYR A 113 -14.46 4.76 5.08
N ASN A 114 -15.30 5.45 5.83
CA ASN A 114 -15.08 6.85 6.20
C ASN A 114 -14.94 6.97 7.71
N LEU A 115 -14.04 7.85 8.14
CA LEU A 115 -13.85 8.24 9.53
C LEU A 115 -14.03 9.74 9.69
N ASN A 116 -14.59 10.16 10.81
CA ASN A 116 -14.59 11.58 11.21
C ASN A 116 -13.35 11.82 12.08
N VAL A 117 -12.40 12.58 11.55
CA VAL A 117 -11.17 12.92 12.25
C VAL A 117 -11.13 14.44 12.45
N ASN A 118 -11.19 14.88 13.70
CA ASN A 118 -11.24 16.31 14.06
C ASN A 118 -12.37 17.09 13.36
N GLY A 119 -13.56 16.49 13.26
CA GLY A 119 -14.73 17.09 12.61
C GLY A 119 -14.73 17.05 11.07
N VAL A 120 -13.72 16.43 10.45
CA VAL A 120 -13.63 16.29 8.99
C VAL A 120 -13.77 14.82 8.62
N THR A 121 -14.71 14.51 7.73
CA THR A 121 -14.89 13.18 7.16
C THR A 121 -13.78 12.88 6.16
N ARG A 122 -13.01 11.81 6.39
CA ARG A 122 -11.90 11.36 5.54
C ARG A 122 -12.13 9.95 5.06
N ALA A 123 -11.78 9.71 3.79
CA ALA A 123 -11.85 8.37 3.20
C ALA A 123 -10.63 7.54 3.59
N PHE A 124 -10.87 6.28 3.89
CA PHE A 124 -9.86 5.26 4.15
C PHE A 124 -10.25 3.96 3.46
N GLU A 125 -9.29 3.08 3.25
CA GLU A 125 -9.51 1.78 2.63
C GLU A 125 -8.68 0.70 3.35
N ILE A 126 -9.28 -0.48 3.57
CA ILE A 126 -8.52 -1.69 3.88
C ILE A 126 -7.97 -2.23 2.57
N THR A 127 -6.66 -2.46 2.54
CA THR A 127 -5.92 -2.82 1.32
C THR A 127 -5.22 -4.17 1.46
N ASP A 128 -4.91 -4.81 0.32
CA ASP A 128 -4.01 -5.96 0.32
C ASP A 128 -2.57 -5.48 0.53
N GLY A 129 -1.94 -6.00 1.57
CA GLY A 129 -0.61 -5.60 1.96
C GLY A 129 0.39 -6.75 2.03
N ASP A 130 1.65 -6.38 2.13
CA ASP A 130 2.79 -7.24 2.44
C ASP A 130 3.75 -6.48 3.37
N PHE A 131 4.85 -7.08 3.77
CA PHE A 131 5.87 -6.43 4.58
C PHE A 131 7.28 -6.76 4.11
N ILE A 132 8.22 -5.87 4.39
CA ILE A 132 9.66 -6.14 4.25
C ILE A 132 10.21 -6.44 5.64
N ASN A 133 10.83 -7.64 5.78
CA ASN A 133 11.42 -8.08 7.05
C ASN A 133 12.40 -7.03 7.60
N GLY A 134 12.26 -6.70 8.88
CA GLY A 134 13.07 -5.69 9.56
C GLY A 134 12.74 -4.24 9.20
N LYS A 135 11.74 -3.98 8.31
CA LYS A 135 11.47 -2.63 7.80
C LYS A 135 10.03 -2.17 8.06
N TYR A 136 9.12 -2.41 7.10
CA TYR A 136 7.78 -1.81 7.11
C TYR A 136 6.74 -2.65 6.38
N PHE A 137 5.46 -2.30 6.58
CA PHE A 137 4.32 -2.79 5.80
C PHE A 137 4.12 -1.89 4.57
N TYR A 138 3.67 -2.49 3.46
CA TYR A 138 3.35 -1.75 2.24
C TYR A 138 2.15 -2.36 1.53
N GLU A 139 1.45 -1.53 0.76
CA GLU A 139 0.35 -1.96 -0.10
C GLU A 139 0.90 -2.65 -1.34
N ARG A 140 0.33 -3.79 -1.69
CA ARG A 140 0.71 -4.52 -2.91
C ARG A 140 0.11 -3.86 -4.16
N HIS A 141 0.75 -4.16 -5.27
CA HIS A 141 0.23 -3.82 -6.59
C HIS A 141 -1.22 -4.30 -6.75
N PRO A 142 -2.20 -3.43 -7.04
CA PRO A 142 -3.60 -3.82 -7.22
C PRO A 142 -3.75 -4.88 -8.33
N ASP A 143 -4.53 -5.92 -8.03
CA ASP A 143 -4.76 -7.02 -8.96
C ASP A 143 -6.06 -7.75 -8.56
N PRO A 144 -7.03 -7.92 -9.47
CA PRO A 144 -8.27 -8.62 -9.19
C PRO A 144 -8.10 -10.04 -8.62
N LEU A 145 -6.97 -10.69 -8.97
CA LEU A 145 -6.64 -12.03 -8.49
C LEU A 145 -5.88 -12.04 -7.16
N ASN A 146 -5.51 -10.87 -6.63
CA ASN A 146 -4.86 -10.79 -5.32
C ASN A 146 -5.86 -11.16 -4.21
N ASN A 147 -5.38 -11.97 -3.28
CA ASN A 147 -6.08 -12.23 -2.04
C ASN A 147 -5.89 -11.05 -1.07
N LEU A 148 -6.75 -10.94 -0.08
CA LEU A 148 -6.63 -9.94 0.98
C LEU A 148 -5.64 -10.42 2.05
N GLY A 149 -4.65 -9.58 2.39
CA GLY A 149 -3.62 -9.89 3.38
C GLY A 149 -4.16 -9.84 4.82
N LEU A 150 -3.87 -10.85 5.60
CA LEU A 150 -4.11 -10.92 7.03
C LEU A 150 -2.78 -11.13 7.75
N TYR A 151 -2.49 -10.29 8.74
CA TYR A 151 -1.28 -10.41 9.55
C TYR A 151 -1.63 -10.99 10.92
N TYR A 152 -0.89 -12.01 11.35
CA TYR A 152 -0.84 -12.39 12.76
C TYR A 152 0.45 -11.86 13.37
N ARG A 153 0.32 -11.11 14.46
CA ARG A 153 1.45 -10.51 15.17
C ARG A 153 1.50 -10.99 16.60
N ASN A 154 2.71 -11.22 17.10
CA ASN A 154 2.93 -11.65 18.47
C ASN A 154 4.14 -10.91 19.06
N ASP A 155 3.90 -10.06 20.05
CA ASP A 155 4.91 -9.30 20.77
C ASP A 155 5.41 -9.98 22.07
N GLY A 156 4.92 -11.19 22.35
CA GLY A 156 5.26 -11.96 23.53
C GLY A 156 4.56 -11.52 24.84
N LYS A 157 3.68 -10.49 24.79
CA LYS A 157 2.97 -9.97 25.97
C LYS A 157 1.59 -10.59 26.18
N GLY A 158 1.21 -11.55 25.35
CA GLY A 158 -0.07 -12.24 25.41
C GLY A 158 -1.17 -11.58 24.59
N LEU A 159 -2.34 -12.22 24.60
CA LEU A 159 -3.48 -11.90 23.72
C LEU A 159 -4.11 -10.52 24.00
N GLY A 160 -3.98 -10.00 25.20
CA GLY A 160 -4.51 -8.67 25.58
C GLY A 160 -3.67 -7.50 25.05
N SER A 161 -2.48 -7.75 24.51
CA SER A 161 -1.64 -6.69 23.97
C SER A 161 -2.28 -5.98 22.76
N ALA A 162 -2.15 -4.66 22.71
CA ALA A 162 -2.58 -3.84 21.58
C ALA A 162 -1.87 -4.21 20.26
N THR A 163 -0.66 -4.78 20.36
CA THR A 163 0.20 -5.11 19.21
C THR A 163 0.26 -6.60 18.89
N SER A 164 -0.44 -7.46 19.64
CA SER A 164 -0.62 -8.89 19.36
C SER A 164 -2.01 -9.21 18.84
N GLY A 165 -2.12 -10.19 17.93
CA GLY A 165 -3.37 -10.67 17.34
C GLY A 165 -3.42 -10.55 15.83
N PHE A 166 -4.62 -10.43 15.29
CA PHE A 166 -4.86 -10.38 13.84
C PHE A 166 -5.06 -8.94 13.37
N PHE A 167 -4.40 -8.59 12.27
CA PHE A 167 -4.39 -7.22 11.75
C PHE A 167 -4.58 -7.19 10.24
N MET A 168 -5.10 -6.07 9.74
CA MET A 168 -5.18 -5.75 8.32
C MET A 168 -4.57 -4.38 8.06
N LEU A 169 -3.99 -4.19 6.88
CA LEU A 169 -3.41 -2.91 6.45
C LEU A 169 -4.53 -1.96 6.03
N PHE A 170 -4.47 -0.72 6.50
CA PHE A 170 -5.32 0.36 6.03
C PHE A 170 -4.49 1.52 5.48
N LYS A 171 -5.10 2.26 4.56
CA LYS A 171 -4.54 3.51 4.02
C LYS A 171 -5.61 4.58 3.86
N GLN A 172 -5.21 5.82 4.06
CA GLN A 172 -6.03 6.99 3.76
C GLN A 172 -6.15 7.21 2.26
N GLY A 173 -7.30 7.72 1.84
CA GLY A 173 -7.59 8.10 0.47
C GLY A 173 -8.34 7.01 -0.29
N SER A 174 -8.44 7.21 -1.61
CA SER A 174 -9.18 6.32 -2.51
C SER A 174 -8.29 5.83 -3.64
N LEU A 175 -8.35 4.53 -3.91
CA LEU A 175 -7.69 3.89 -5.04
C LEU A 175 -8.48 4.19 -6.32
N GLN A 176 -7.79 4.73 -7.32
CA GLN A 176 -8.34 5.11 -8.63
C GLN A 176 -7.46 4.56 -9.75
N PHE A 177 -7.89 4.67 -10.98
CA PHE A 177 -7.07 4.31 -12.13
C PHE A 177 -7.31 5.23 -13.34
N SER A 178 -6.32 5.27 -14.23
CA SER A 178 -6.41 5.86 -15.57
C SER A 178 -5.85 4.89 -16.58
N ASP A 179 -6.55 4.77 -17.71
CA ASP A 179 -6.12 3.89 -18.81
C ASP A 179 -5.43 4.73 -19.90
N PHE A 180 -4.36 4.17 -20.47
CA PHE A 180 -3.57 4.76 -21.54
C PHE A 180 -3.48 3.79 -22.72
N ASN A 181 -3.64 4.28 -23.93
CA ASN A 181 -3.39 3.50 -25.14
C ASN A 181 -2.13 4.02 -25.85
N PHE A 182 -1.17 3.13 -26.07
CA PHE A 182 0.08 3.42 -26.74
C PHE A 182 0.12 2.67 -28.09
N ASP A 183 -0.26 3.34 -29.17
CA ASP A 183 -0.38 2.73 -30.49
C ASP A 183 0.95 2.23 -31.05
N ALA A 184 2.07 2.91 -30.73
CA ALA A 184 3.41 2.57 -31.18
C ALA A 184 4.42 2.61 -30.04
N PRO A 185 5.47 1.76 -30.06
CA PRO A 185 6.57 1.83 -29.12
C PRO A 185 7.44 3.05 -29.46
N ILE A 186 7.43 4.06 -28.58
CA ILE A 186 8.20 5.30 -28.72
C ILE A 186 9.24 5.37 -27.60
N PRO A 187 10.52 5.55 -27.91
CA PRO A 187 11.57 5.72 -26.90
C PRO A 187 11.30 6.90 -25.98
N ASN A 188 11.61 6.73 -24.67
CA ASN A 188 11.44 7.75 -23.65
C ASN A 188 10.02 8.34 -23.57
N ARG A 189 9.02 7.52 -23.86
CA ARG A 189 7.62 7.92 -23.80
C ARG A 189 7.26 8.43 -22.41
N ILE A 190 6.37 9.42 -22.36
CA ILE A 190 5.81 9.96 -21.12
C ILE A 190 4.28 9.88 -21.17
N ALA A 191 3.66 9.74 -20.00
CA ALA A 191 2.22 9.86 -19.80
C ALA A 191 1.93 10.52 -18.46
N ASP A 192 1.01 11.46 -18.42
CA ASP A 192 0.73 12.25 -17.21
C ASP A 192 -0.59 11.80 -16.58
N ILE A 193 -0.56 11.52 -15.28
CA ILE A 193 -1.75 11.29 -14.45
C ILE A 193 -2.05 12.63 -13.76
N VAL A 194 -3.16 13.26 -14.14
CA VAL A 194 -3.58 14.55 -13.59
C VAL A 194 -4.75 14.33 -12.65
N THR A 195 -4.52 14.43 -11.35
CA THR A 195 -5.56 14.33 -10.33
C THR A 195 -5.11 15.02 -9.06
N GLN A 196 -6.08 15.62 -8.34
CA GLN A 196 -5.78 16.28 -7.07
C GLN A 196 -5.38 15.28 -6.00
N GLY A 197 -4.40 15.65 -5.18
CA GLY A 197 -4.00 14.87 -4.02
C GLY A 197 -3.38 13.51 -4.34
N ILE A 198 -2.82 13.28 -5.54
CA ILE A 198 -2.16 12.03 -5.89
C ILE A 198 -0.95 11.76 -5.00
N ASN A 199 -0.86 10.55 -4.47
CA ASN A 199 0.24 10.10 -3.63
C ASN A 199 1.38 9.55 -4.50
N GLU A 200 2.59 10.01 -4.30
CA GLU A 200 3.76 9.59 -5.09
C GLU A 200 4.09 8.10 -4.94
N THR A 201 3.96 7.57 -3.74
CA THR A 201 4.34 6.18 -3.44
C THR A 201 3.34 5.18 -4.01
N ASP A 202 2.11 5.60 -4.19
CA ASP A 202 0.97 4.74 -4.49
C ASP A 202 0.57 4.87 -5.96
N VAL A 203 1.52 4.62 -6.85
CA VAL A 203 1.32 4.57 -8.30
C VAL A 203 1.84 3.23 -8.80
N TRP A 204 0.99 2.48 -9.47
CA TRP A 204 1.29 1.16 -10.05
C TRP A 204 0.84 1.10 -11.50
N LEU A 205 1.60 0.41 -12.33
CA LEU A 205 1.33 0.31 -13.76
C LEU A 205 1.17 -1.15 -14.19
N GLN A 206 0.12 -1.42 -14.96
CA GLN A 206 -0.19 -2.72 -15.54
C GLN A 206 -0.40 -2.57 -17.05
N GLU A 207 0.10 -3.52 -17.80
CA GLU A 207 -0.35 -3.76 -19.16
C GLU A 207 -1.59 -4.64 -19.10
N ILE A 208 -2.64 -4.26 -19.83
CA ILE A 208 -3.92 -4.96 -19.81
C ILE A 208 -4.39 -5.29 -21.22
N THR A 209 -5.27 -6.27 -21.36
CA THR A 209 -6.01 -6.51 -22.59
C THR A 209 -7.07 -5.42 -22.80
N THR A 210 -7.62 -5.32 -23.97
CA THR A 210 -8.79 -4.46 -24.27
C THR A 210 -10.02 -4.82 -23.42
N ALA A 211 -10.09 -6.04 -22.89
CA ALA A 211 -11.12 -6.49 -21.94
C ALA A 211 -10.77 -6.20 -20.47
N GLY A 212 -9.62 -5.57 -20.18
CA GLY A 212 -9.17 -5.20 -18.83
C GLY A 212 -8.44 -6.30 -18.05
N ALA A 213 -8.17 -7.46 -18.66
CA ALA A 213 -7.38 -8.49 -17.99
C ALA A 213 -5.89 -8.12 -17.96
N VAL A 214 -5.23 -8.37 -16.83
CA VAL A 214 -3.82 -8.03 -16.64
C VAL A 214 -2.93 -8.98 -17.44
N LEU A 215 -2.10 -8.43 -18.32
CA LEU A 215 -1.08 -9.14 -19.10
C LEU A 215 0.26 -9.15 -18.37
N SER A 216 0.70 -7.98 -17.91
CA SER A 216 1.97 -7.84 -17.21
C SER A 216 1.92 -6.72 -16.17
N LYS A 217 2.74 -6.84 -15.12
CA LYS A 217 2.97 -5.79 -14.11
C LYS A 217 4.28 -5.11 -14.43
N TRP A 218 4.26 -3.77 -14.40
CA TRP A 218 5.46 -2.97 -14.60
C TRP A 218 6.04 -2.57 -13.24
N ILE A 219 7.37 -2.51 -13.18
CA ILE A 219 8.10 -2.24 -11.94
C ILE A 219 8.52 -0.78 -11.90
N LYS A 220 8.18 -0.10 -10.82
CA LYS A 220 8.60 1.27 -10.54
C LYS A 220 10.08 1.27 -10.15
N ILE A 221 10.87 2.11 -10.83
CA ILE A 221 12.29 2.34 -10.54
C ILE A 221 12.52 3.83 -10.27
N PRO A 222 13.59 4.20 -9.55
CA PRO A 222 13.87 5.60 -9.24
C PRO A 222 14.08 6.48 -10.48
N ASN A 223 14.75 5.94 -11.50
CA ASN A 223 15.00 6.65 -12.75
C ASN A 223 15.12 5.66 -13.92
N THR A 224 14.67 6.06 -15.12
CA THR A 224 14.79 5.29 -16.36
C THR A 224 16.07 5.56 -17.14
N VAL A 225 16.89 6.53 -16.71
CA VAL A 225 18.12 7.00 -17.36
C VAL A 225 19.26 7.10 -16.33
N GLY A 226 20.49 6.87 -16.74
CA GLY A 226 21.69 7.09 -15.92
C GLY A 226 22.07 5.89 -15.05
N GLN A 227 22.26 6.07 -13.76
CA GLN A 227 22.87 5.08 -12.84
C GLN A 227 22.11 3.76 -12.72
N THR A 228 20.87 3.70 -13.13
CA THR A 228 20.04 2.48 -13.16
C THR A 228 20.37 1.54 -14.31
N LEU A 229 21.21 1.97 -15.25
CA LEU A 229 21.59 1.18 -16.42
C LEU A 229 22.35 -0.12 -16.05
N ASN A 230 23.26 -0.03 -15.07
CA ASN A 230 24.01 -1.20 -14.60
C ASN A 230 23.15 -2.23 -13.89
N TYR A 231 22.08 -1.80 -13.24
CA TYR A 231 21.15 -2.70 -12.57
C TYR A 231 20.40 -3.59 -13.55
N ASN A 232 20.02 -3.06 -14.69
CA ASN A 232 19.23 -3.76 -15.70
C ASN A 232 20.01 -4.70 -16.61
N SER A 233 21.32 -4.45 -16.81
CA SER A 233 22.14 -5.32 -17.64
C SER A 233 22.34 -6.71 -17.05
N GLN A 234 22.15 -6.88 -15.74
CA GLN A 234 22.27 -8.15 -15.05
C GLN A 234 20.94 -8.90 -14.82
N ALA A 235 19.80 -8.22 -14.90
CA ALA A 235 18.49 -8.79 -14.65
C ALA A 235 17.68 -8.90 -15.95
N PHE A 236 18.05 -9.80 -16.85
CA PHE A 236 17.35 -10.01 -18.13
C PHE A 236 15.85 -10.33 -18.01
N GLY A 237 15.36 -10.73 -16.84
CA GLY A 237 13.96 -11.07 -16.61
C GLY A 237 13.02 -9.88 -16.32
N THR A 238 13.58 -8.68 -16.06
CA THR A 238 12.77 -7.56 -15.54
C THR A 238 12.97 -6.31 -16.42
N ARG A 239 12.33 -6.29 -17.59
CA ARG A 239 12.45 -5.19 -18.54
C ARG A 239 11.23 -4.27 -18.59
N ASN A 240 10.11 -4.64 -17.93
CA ASN A 240 8.91 -3.83 -17.82
C ASN A 240 9.07 -2.81 -16.71
N LEU A 241 9.66 -1.67 -17.03
CA LEU A 241 10.09 -0.66 -16.05
C LEU A 241 9.46 0.69 -16.33
N TYR A 242 9.21 1.45 -15.29
CA TYR A 242 8.82 2.86 -15.38
C TYR A 242 9.34 3.65 -14.19
N ALA A 243 9.50 4.94 -14.36
CA ALA A 243 9.77 5.88 -13.26
C ALA A 243 8.64 6.89 -13.13
N THR A 244 8.52 7.50 -11.97
CA THR A 244 7.56 8.58 -11.72
C THR A 244 8.30 9.89 -11.49
N GLU A 245 7.72 10.98 -12.00
CA GLU A 245 8.19 12.34 -11.79
C GLU A 245 7.03 13.20 -11.30
N ASN A 246 7.22 13.90 -10.19
CA ASN A 246 6.19 14.78 -9.63
C ASN A 246 6.14 16.11 -10.39
N LEU A 247 4.98 16.48 -10.88
CA LEU A 247 4.77 17.77 -11.54
C LEU A 247 4.16 18.78 -10.55
N ASP A 248 4.26 20.06 -10.89
CA ASP A 248 3.79 21.17 -10.05
C ASP A 248 2.27 21.34 -10.02
N ASN A 249 1.58 20.83 -11.03
CA ASN A 249 0.13 20.99 -11.26
C ASN A 249 -0.70 19.81 -10.75
N ASP A 250 -0.35 19.25 -9.60
CA ASP A 250 -1.03 18.07 -9.03
C ASP A 250 -1.05 16.84 -9.98
N ALA A 251 0.05 16.64 -10.69
CA ALA A 251 0.18 15.53 -11.61
C ALA A 251 1.43 14.69 -11.30
N VAL A 252 1.37 13.42 -11.69
CA VAL A 252 2.51 12.52 -11.71
C VAL A 252 2.75 12.06 -13.14
N ARG A 253 3.96 12.27 -13.62
CA ARG A 253 4.41 11.83 -14.94
C ARG A 253 5.00 10.44 -14.85
N LEU A 254 4.50 9.53 -15.66
CA LEU A 254 5.10 8.23 -15.95
C LEU A 254 6.18 8.42 -17.02
N LYS A 255 7.38 7.90 -16.79
CA LYS A 255 8.50 7.92 -17.72
C LYS A 255 8.89 6.51 -18.07
N PHE A 256 9.00 6.22 -19.36
CA PHE A 256 9.32 4.90 -19.87
C PHE A 256 10.74 4.86 -20.44
N PRO A 257 11.37 3.68 -20.48
CA PRO A 257 12.69 3.48 -21.08
C PRO A 257 12.74 3.73 -22.60
N ASP A 258 13.95 3.77 -23.11
CA ASP A 258 14.27 3.99 -24.54
C ASP A 258 14.26 2.72 -25.41
N GLY A 259 14.04 1.54 -24.82
CA GLY A 259 14.09 0.24 -25.48
C GLY A 259 15.40 -0.52 -25.31
N ASN A 260 16.52 0.16 -24.97
CA ASN A 260 17.80 -0.49 -24.74
C ASN A 260 17.86 -1.18 -23.37
N PHE A 261 17.44 -0.49 -22.32
CA PHE A 261 17.51 -0.95 -20.93
C PHE A 261 16.19 -1.46 -20.36
N GLY A 262 15.09 -1.09 -20.98
CA GLY A 262 13.75 -1.53 -20.60
C GLY A 262 12.84 -1.54 -21.80
N ASN A 263 11.69 -2.19 -21.69
CA ASN A 263 10.72 -2.28 -22.76
C ASN A 263 10.04 -0.93 -22.99
N MET A 264 9.82 -0.60 -24.26
CA MET A 264 8.98 0.52 -24.65
C MET A 264 7.51 0.10 -24.54
N PRO A 265 6.61 0.96 -24.01
CA PRO A 265 5.21 0.61 -23.87
C PRO A 265 4.52 0.57 -25.23
N LYS A 266 3.70 -0.48 -25.45
CA LYS A 266 2.81 -0.63 -26.61
C LYS A 266 1.55 -1.37 -26.18
N GLY A 267 0.37 -0.90 -26.57
CA GLY A 267 -0.92 -1.47 -26.18
C GLY A 267 -1.63 -0.69 -25.10
N VAL A 268 -2.51 -1.34 -24.37
CA VAL A 268 -3.35 -0.71 -23.35
C VAL A 268 -2.72 -0.88 -21.96
N TYR A 269 -2.66 0.20 -21.21
CA TYR A 269 -2.08 0.25 -19.87
C TYR A 269 -3.06 0.83 -18.89
N ARG A 270 -3.10 0.27 -17.69
CA ARG A 270 -3.80 0.82 -16.52
C ARG A 270 -2.80 1.28 -15.49
N ALA A 271 -2.85 2.57 -15.19
CA ALA A 271 -2.15 3.14 -14.06
C ALA A 271 -3.11 3.24 -12.87
N TRP A 272 -2.87 2.45 -11.84
CA TRP A 272 -3.51 2.59 -10.55
C TRP A 272 -2.80 3.65 -9.74
N PHE A 273 -3.55 4.47 -9.03
CA PHE A 273 -3.00 5.46 -8.12
C PHE A 273 -3.96 5.74 -6.97
N ARG A 274 -3.41 6.19 -5.86
CA ARG A 274 -4.19 6.60 -4.70
C ARG A 274 -4.16 8.11 -4.57
N SER A 275 -5.32 8.72 -4.28
CA SER A 275 -5.43 10.14 -3.94
C SER A 275 -5.91 10.31 -2.50
N SER A 276 -5.41 11.33 -1.82
CA SER A 276 -5.81 11.73 -0.47
C SER A 276 -5.86 13.25 -0.34
N ASP A 277 -6.43 13.77 0.75
CA ASP A 277 -6.57 15.21 0.95
C ASP A 277 -5.25 15.97 1.19
N GLY A 278 -4.15 15.25 1.36
CA GLY A 278 -2.82 15.84 1.52
C GLY A 278 -2.65 16.68 2.79
N VAL A 279 -3.40 16.38 3.84
CA VAL A 279 -3.35 17.08 5.12
C VAL A 279 -2.68 16.21 6.17
N SER A 280 -1.85 16.82 7.01
CA SER A 280 -1.29 16.15 8.18
C SER A 280 -2.31 16.12 9.31
N PHE A 281 -2.51 14.96 9.92
CA PHE A 281 -3.37 14.78 11.09
C PHE A 281 -2.90 13.59 11.92
N SER A 282 -3.40 13.47 13.13
CA SER A 282 -3.24 12.29 13.99
C SER A 282 -4.57 11.54 14.06
N LEU A 283 -4.55 10.26 13.70
CA LEU A 283 -5.69 9.35 13.84
C LEU A 283 -5.56 8.67 15.21
N GLN A 284 -6.55 8.86 16.07
CA GLN A 284 -6.58 8.24 17.39
C GLN A 284 -7.36 6.92 17.36
N PRO A 285 -7.12 6.00 18.31
CA PRO A 285 -7.89 4.76 18.42
C PRO A 285 -9.40 4.98 18.48
N ASP A 286 -9.83 6.08 19.12
CA ASP A 286 -11.25 6.43 19.26
C ASP A 286 -11.92 6.84 17.96
N ASP A 287 -11.15 7.39 17.02
CA ASP A 287 -11.66 7.79 15.70
C ASP A 287 -12.00 6.59 14.82
N ALA A 288 -11.38 5.43 15.07
CA ALA A 288 -11.46 4.23 14.21
C ALA A 288 -11.82 2.97 15.03
N ARG A 289 -12.94 3.03 15.76
CA ARG A 289 -13.52 1.90 16.48
C ARG A 289 -14.60 1.22 15.64
N ASN A 290 -14.64 -0.12 15.69
CA ASN A 290 -15.69 -0.95 15.10
C ASN A 290 -15.94 -0.69 13.61
N VAL A 291 -14.88 -0.43 12.85
CA VAL A 291 -14.97 -0.36 11.39
C VAL A 291 -15.32 -1.75 10.86
N THR A 292 -16.35 -1.85 10.03
CA THR A 292 -16.82 -3.12 9.49
C THR A 292 -16.63 -3.17 7.99
N ILE A 293 -16.06 -4.28 7.49
CA ILE A 293 -15.93 -4.58 6.06
C ILE A 293 -16.52 -5.94 5.75
N ASN A 294 -17.04 -6.11 4.53
CA ASN A 294 -17.57 -7.37 4.02
C ASN A 294 -16.66 -7.90 2.91
N VAL A 295 -16.07 -9.05 3.14
CA VAL A 295 -15.13 -9.70 2.21
C VAL A 295 -15.81 -10.92 1.59
N PRO A 296 -16.23 -10.87 0.31
CA PRO A 296 -16.66 -12.06 -0.42
C PRO A 296 -15.49 -13.04 -0.55
N TYR A 297 -15.71 -14.30 -0.23
CA TYR A 297 -14.70 -15.35 -0.36
C TYR A 297 -15.33 -16.64 -0.87
N GLU A 298 -14.50 -17.53 -1.37
CA GLU A 298 -14.87 -18.89 -1.73
C GLU A 298 -14.44 -19.83 -0.61
N SER A 299 -15.39 -20.68 -0.15
CA SER A 299 -15.08 -21.73 0.81
C SER A 299 -14.17 -22.80 0.21
N LYS A 300 -13.66 -23.68 1.03
CA LYS A 300 -12.85 -24.83 0.57
C LYS A 300 -13.59 -25.75 -0.40
N THR A 301 -14.92 -25.68 -0.41
CA THR A 301 -15.79 -26.44 -1.32
C THR A 301 -16.14 -25.67 -2.61
N GLY A 302 -15.62 -24.45 -2.78
CA GLY A 302 -15.89 -23.60 -3.94
C GLY A 302 -17.22 -22.82 -3.88
N SER A 303 -17.92 -22.86 -2.75
CA SER A 303 -19.17 -22.10 -2.57
C SER A 303 -18.88 -20.67 -2.11
N PRO A 304 -19.62 -19.66 -2.65
CA PRO A 304 -19.41 -18.25 -2.29
C PRO A 304 -20.07 -17.92 -0.95
N TYR A 305 -19.32 -17.22 -0.09
CA TYR A 305 -19.79 -16.72 1.20
C TYR A 305 -19.24 -15.32 1.48
N ILE A 306 -19.71 -14.69 2.54
CA ILE A 306 -19.27 -13.37 2.99
C ILE A 306 -18.67 -13.49 4.39
N LEU A 307 -17.43 -13.03 4.52
CA LEU A 307 -16.77 -12.80 5.81
C LEU A 307 -16.93 -11.32 6.18
N THR A 308 -17.68 -11.04 7.23
CA THR A 308 -17.75 -9.72 7.84
C THR A 308 -16.65 -9.60 8.89
N ILE A 309 -15.80 -8.61 8.76
CA ILE A 309 -14.68 -8.36 9.68
C ILE A 309 -14.91 -7.03 10.38
N THR A 310 -14.84 -7.04 11.71
CA THR A 310 -14.85 -5.81 12.52
C THR A 310 -13.45 -5.49 12.97
N LEU A 311 -13.03 -4.25 12.76
CA LEU A 311 -11.67 -3.76 12.94
C LEU A 311 -11.66 -2.57 13.89
N SER A 312 -10.61 -2.43 14.68
CA SER A 312 -10.39 -1.26 15.53
C SER A 312 -8.91 -0.86 15.55
N LEU A 313 -8.66 0.43 15.52
CA LEU A 313 -7.31 0.96 15.67
C LEU A 313 -6.87 0.81 17.14
N GLN A 314 -5.65 0.37 17.37
CA GLN A 314 -5.11 0.15 18.73
C GLN A 314 -4.07 1.19 19.13
N THR A 315 -3.40 1.80 18.18
CA THR A 315 -2.33 2.77 18.42
C THR A 315 -2.52 3.96 17.49
N SER A 316 -2.21 5.15 17.96
CA SER A 316 -2.30 6.37 17.17
C SER A 316 -1.43 6.31 15.91
N VAL A 317 -1.92 6.89 14.81
CA VAL A 317 -1.23 6.99 13.53
C VAL A 317 -1.09 8.47 13.15
N ASN A 318 0.14 8.92 12.93
CA ASN A 318 0.51 10.30 12.65
C ASN A 318 1.51 10.44 11.50
N ASN A 319 1.47 9.52 10.54
CA ASN A 319 2.43 9.44 9.43
C ASN A 319 1.93 10.10 8.13
N SER A 320 0.78 10.76 8.16
CA SER A 320 0.31 11.56 7.03
C SER A 320 1.13 12.84 6.90
N LEU A 321 1.55 13.16 5.67
CA LEU A 321 2.32 14.36 5.39
C LEU A 321 1.72 15.10 4.19
N PRO A 322 1.67 16.45 4.23
CA PRO A 322 1.23 17.25 3.09
C PRO A 322 2.27 17.26 1.97
N THR A 323 1.85 17.72 0.81
CA THR A 323 2.78 18.06 -0.29
C THR A 323 3.79 19.09 0.19
N GLU A 324 5.03 18.92 -0.22
CA GLU A 324 6.13 19.78 0.19
C GLU A 324 5.92 21.22 -0.23
N SER A 325 6.19 22.14 0.68
CA SER A 325 6.08 23.59 0.43
C SER A 325 7.23 24.09 -0.45
N LEU A 326 7.00 25.19 -1.17
CA LEU A 326 8.06 25.83 -1.97
C LEU A 326 9.27 26.24 -1.12
N ALA A 327 9.03 26.69 0.12
CA ALA A 327 10.12 27.05 1.03
C ALA A 327 10.99 25.85 1.38
N SER A 328 10.37 24.69 1.69
CA SER A 328 11.07 23.45 1.96
C SER A 328 11.87 22.97 0.74
N ILE A 329 11.28 23.02 -0.46
CA ILE A 329 11.98 22.63 -1.70
C ILE A 329 13.20 23.51 -1.95
N LYS A 330 13.08 24.84 -1.79
CA LYS A 330 14.19 25.79 -1.94
C LYS A 330 15.32 25.53 -0.94
N GLN A 331 14.99 25.05 0.25
CA GLN A 331 15.97 24.72 1.27
C GLN A 331 16.63 23.36 1.00
N SER A 332 15.85 22.33 0.63
CA SER A 332 16.34 20.95 0.52
C SER A 332 17.05 20.64 -0.81
N ALA A 333 16.62 21.26 -1.93
CA ALA A 333 17.18 20.96 -3.24
C ALA A 333 18.69 21.30 -3.37
N PRO A 334 19.19 22.48 -2.93
CA PRO A 334 20.64 22.76 -2.95
C PRO A 334 21.43 21.79 -2.07
N GLN A 335 20.91 21.40 -0.92
CA GLN A 335 21.59 20.46 -0.01
C GLN A 335 21.76 19.09 -0.64
N THR A 336 20.75 18.58 -1.35
CA THR A 336 20.84 17.31 -2.10
C THR A 336 21.92 17.37 -3.18
N TYR A 337 22.06 18.50 -3.85
CA TYR A 337 23.12 18.70 -4.85
C TYR A 337 24.52 18.69 -4.20
N PHE A 338 24.71 19.36 -3.08
CA PHE A 338 26.01 19.42 -2.38
C PHE A 338 26.43 18.05 -1.85
N THR A 339 25.53 17.28 -1.28
CA THR A 339 25.86 15.94 -0.74
C THR A 339 26.04 14.88 -1.83
N GLN A 340 25.46 15.07 -3.03
CA GLN A 340 25.48 14.07 -4.12
C GLN A 340 25.13 12.64 -3.65
N ASN A 341 24.28 12.50 -2.63
CA ASN A 341 23.97 11.25 -1.91
C ASN A 341 25.19 10.56 -1.29
N ARG A 342 26.21 11.31 -0.91
CA ARG A 342 27.42 10.81 -0.24
C ARG A 342 27.59 11.50 1.11
N MET A 343 28.10 10.79 2.08
CA MET A 343 28.52 11.31 3.39
C MET A 343 30.04 11.15 3.49
N ILE A 344 30.80 12.15 3.03
CA ILE A 344 32.26 12.11 2.99
C ILE A 344 32.86 13.06 4.04
N SER A 345 32.20 14.20 4.28
CA SER A 345 32.68 15.21 5.23
C SER A 345 31.77 15.29 6.46
N ALA A 346 32.30 15.87 7.57
CA ALA A 346 31.49 16.12 8.77
C ALA A 346 30.29 17.03 8.48
N GLN A 347 30.39 17.90 7.49
CA GLN A 347 29.32 18.78 7.05
C GLN A 347 28.20 18.00 6.34
N ASP A 348 28.52 16.94 5.60
CA ASP A 348 27.54 16.08 4.95
C ASP A 348 26.68 15.35 5.97
N TYR A 349 27.22 14.95 7.13
CA TYR A 349 26.46 14.34 8.22
C TYR A 349 25.44 15.31 8.83
N ASN A 350 25.76 16.60 8.90
CA ASN A 350 24.83 17.61 9.38
C ASN A 350 23.73 17.92 8.37
N ILE A 351 24.01 17.81 7.08
CA ILE A 351 23.08 18.10 5.98
C ILE A 351 22.24 16.87 5.61
N PHE A 352 22.77 15.66 5.81
CA PHE A 352 22.11 14.40 5.41
C PHE A 352 20.66 14.23 5.89
N PRO A 353 20.27 14.60 7.13
CA PRO A 353 18.87 14.52 7.56
C PRO A 353 17.92 15.37 6.71
N PHE A 354 18.43 16.41 6.05
CA PHE A 354 17.68 17.32 5.19
C PHE A 354 17.81 16.96 3.70
N ALA A 355 18.79 16.14 3.34
CA ALA A 355 18.93 15.60 2.00
C ALA A 355 18.00 14.39 1.84
N LYS A 356 17.16 14.41 0.82
CA LYS A 356 16.34 13.25 0.47
C LYS A 356 17.25 12.16 -0.05
N SER A 357 17.62 11.18 0.78
CA SER A 357 18.29 9.97 0.29
C SER A 357 17.35 9.27 -0.66
N GLY A 358 17.74 9.16 -1.91
CA GLY A 358 16.95 8.43 -2.91
C GLY A 358 16.84 6.96 -2.50
N ASN A 359 15.62 6.51 -2.19
CA ASN A 359 15.22 5.10 -2.17
C ASN A 359 14.47 4.80 -3.46
#